data_5ae988f934bb1b7a351d0eddb350e110
#
_entry.id   5ae988f934bb1b7a351d0eddb350e110
#
_cell.length_a   1.000
_cell.length_b   1.000
_cell.length_c   1.000
_cell.angle_alpha   90.00
_cell.angle_beta   90.00
_cell.angle_gamma   90.00
#
_symmetry.space_group_name_H-M   'P 1'
#
loop_
_entity.id
_entity.type
_entity.pdbx_description
1 polymer ?
#
loop_
_entity_poly.entity_id
_entity_poly.type
_entity_poly.pdbx_seq_one_letter_code
_entity_poly.pdbx_strand_id
1 'polypeptide(L)'
;EMLRSLVGSEMCIRDRHLTSRQSVEIPFIKLDDVENVKAALAEGDVEPGVCGPRVRTITACQGQAICPSGCIDTYSLAKELDDRYFAKELPHKFKFGITGCQNNCLKSEENDLGIKGGIKVDWRESDCIGCGVCVKACRQGAITLEDGKISVDKSKCNFCGRCYKACPTDAWDTVHGYIVSFGGLFGNSINKGETIIPFVEDKEKLLKICDAAVNFFEENAKPSERFKFTIDRVGREKFEEKILEAYNG
;
A
#
# COMPACT_ATOMS: atom_id res chain seq x y z
N GLU A 1 6.46 20.07 -21.63
CA GLU A 1 6.60 19.58 -23.02
C GLU A 1 6.04 18.17 -23.19
N MET A 2 6.29 17.22 -22.28
CA MET A 2 5.78 15.85 -22.35
C MET A 2 4.23 15.75 -22.37
N LEU A 3 3.53 16.62 -21.65
CA LEU A 3 2.06 16.68 -21.67
C LEU A 3 1.49 17.22 -22.99
N ARG A 4 2.20 18.11 -23.68
CA ARG A 4 1.78 18.61 -24.99
C ARG A 4 1.93 17.56 -26.11
N SER A 5 2.92 16.69 -26.03
CA SER A 5 3.09 15.58 -26.98
C SER A 5 2.04 14.46 -26.78
N LEU A 6 1.45 14.36 -25.59
CA LEU A 6 0.38 13.40 -25.29
C LEU A 6 -1.03 13.88 -25.71
N VAL A 7 -1.22 15.18 -25.93
CA VAL A 7 -2.55 15.78 -26.20
C VAL A 7 -2.72 16.22 -27.65
N GLY A 8 -1.72 16.06 -28.51
CA GLY A 8 -1.69 16.74 -29.80
C GLY A 8 -1.88 15.92 -31.07
N SER A 9 -2.03 14.60 -31.01
CA SER A 9 -2.30 13.82 -32.23
C SER A 9 -3.13 12.59 -31.95
N GLU A 10 -4.04 12.25 -32.87
CA GLU A 10 -4.80 10.99 -32.85
C GLU A 10 -3.87 9.75 -32.78
N MET A 11 -2.62 9.87 -33.17
CA MET A 11 -1.62 8.82 -33.05
C MET A 11 -1.31 8.46 -31.59
N CYS A 12 -1.23 9.43 -30.68
CA CYS A 12 -0.89 9.18 -29.27
C CYS A 12 -1.91 8.31 -28.53
N ILE A 13 -3.17 8.37 -28.89
CA ILE A 13 -4.24 7.55 -28.26
C ILE A 13 -4.21 6.11 -28.77
N ARG A 14 -3.76 5.88 -30.01
CA ARG A 14 -3.64 4.55 -30.60
C ARG A 14 -2.34 3.85 -30.23
N ASP A 15 -1.28 4.61 -29.97
CA ASP A 15 0.06 4.08 -29.74
C ASP A 15 0.36 3.74 -28.28
N ARG A 16 -0.41 4.29 -27.33
CA ARG A 16 -0.14 4.13 -25.90
C ARG A 16 -1.42 4.09 -25.09
N HIS A 17 -1.47 3.19 -24.12
CA HIS A 17 -2.57 3.06 -23.19
C HIS A 17 -2.09 3.17 -21.75
N LEU A 18 -2.72 4.06 -20.97
CA LEU A 18 -2.48 4.15 -19.52
C LEU A 18 -3.30 3.07 -18.82
N THR A 19 -2.62 2.15 -18.16
CA THR A 19 -3.27 1.04 -17.47
C THR A 19 -3.77 1.43 -16.08
N SER A 20 -4.75 0.68 -15.57
CA SER A 20 -5.23 0.84 -14.19
C SER A 20 -4.18 0.54 -13.12
N ARG A 21 -3.06 -0.05 -13.48
CA ARG A 21 -1.91 -0.30 -12.61
C ARG A 21 -0.77 0.70 -12.80
N GLN A 22 -1.09 1.92 -13.24
CA GLN A 22 -0.13 3.04 -13.35
C GLN A 22 1.03 2.78 -14.32
N SER A 23 0.83 1.91 -15.29
CA SER A 23 1.80 1.61 -16.35
C SER A 23 1.35 2.18 -17.69
N VAL A 24 2.29 2.30 -18.62
CA VAL A 24 2.01 2.63 -20.02
C VAL A 24 2.12 1.36 -20.84
N GLU A 25 1.08 1.03 -21.58
CA GLU A 25 1.07 -0.06 -22.55
C GLU A 25 1.37 0.49 -23.94
N ILE A 26 2.31 -0.12 -24.65
CA ILE A 26 2.64 0.19 -26.04
C ILE A 26 2.16 -0.98 -26.89
N PRO A 27 1.02 -0.85 -27.57
CA PRO A 27 0.46 -1.93 -28.38
C PRO A 27 1.16 -2.03 -29.74
N PHE A 28 0.86 -3.12 -30.46
CA PHE A 28 1.27 -3.36 -31.85
C PHE A 28 2.78 -3.45 -32.11
N ILE A 29 3.59 -3.72 -31.08
CA ILE A 29 5.02 -4.02 -31.28
C ILE A 29 5.14 -5.38 -31.96
N LYS A 30 5.90 -5.44 -33.06
CA LYS A 30 6.23 -6.70 -33.71
C LYS A 30 7.13 -7.53 -32.79
N LEU A 31 6.96 -8.84 -32.80
CA LEU A 31 7.72 -9.73 -31.93
C LEU A 31 9.24 -9.57 -32.09
N ASP A 32 9.69 -9.39 -33.33
CA ASP A 32 11.11 -9.20 -33.67
C ASP A 32 11.68 -7.85 -33.18
N ASP A 33 10.81 -6.86 -32.90
CA ASP A 33 11.21 -5.53 -32.42
C ASP A 33 11.20 -5.42 -30.88
N VAL A 34 10.77 -6.44 -30.17
CA VAL A 34 10.64 -6.37 -28.70
C VAL A 34 11.96 -6.03 -28.01
N GLU A 35 13.06 -6.65 -28.43
CA GLU A 35 14.37 -6.40 -27.82
C GLU A 35 14.90 -4.99 -28.15
N ASN A 36 14.62 -4.47 -29.33
CA ASN A 36 14.95 -3.09 -29.70
C ASN A 36 14.17 -2.08 -28.84
N VAL A 37 12.89 -2.36 -28.58
CA VAL A 37 12.05 -1.52 -27.70
C VAL A 37 12.56 -1.56 -26.26
N LYS A 38 12.94 -2.72 -25.76
CA LYS A 38 13.54 -2.85 -24.41
C LYS A 38 14.84 -2.04 -24.30
N ALA A 39 15.71 -2.13 -25.30
CA ALA A 39 16.95 -1.36 -25.33
C ALA A 39 16.68 0.16 -25.32
N ALA A 40 15.73 0.62 -26.13
CA ALA A 40 15.34 2.03 -26.15
C ALA A 40 14.69 2.51 -24.84
N LEU A 41 13.94 1.65 -24.13
CA LEU A 41 13.40 1.97 -22.80
C LEU A 41 14.53 2.08 -21.77
N ALA A 42 15.52 1.18 -21.81
CA ALA A 42 16.66 1.17 -20.89
C ALA A 42 17.54 2.43 -21.05
N GLU A 43 17.65 3.02 -22.25
CA GLU A 43 18.32 4.31 -22.46
C GLU A 43 17.64 5.48 -21.69
N GLY A 44 16.34 5.34 -21.39
CA GLY A 44 15.56 6.30 -20.62
C GLY A 44 15.37 5.91 -19.15
N ASP A 45 16.16 4.97 -18.61
CA ASP A 45 15.99 4.42 -17.26
C ASP A 45 14.58 3.87 -16.97
N VAL A 46 13.95 3.31 -18.02
CA VAL A 46 12.61 2.70 -17.91
C VAL A 46 12.71 1.21 -18.18
N GLU A 47 12.20 0.39 -17.28
CA GLU A 47 12.13 -1.04 -17.45
C GLU A 47 10.73 -1.51 -17.88
N PRO A 48 10.65 -2.55 -18.74
CA PRO A 48 9.35 -3.12 -19.10
C PRO A 48 8.72 -3.83 -17.92
N GLY A 49 7.43 -3.60 -17.70
CA GLY A 49 6.65 -4.28 -16.67
C GLY A 49 6.56 -5.79 -16.92
N VAL A 50 6.38 -6.55 -15.83
CA VAL A 50 6.34 -8.01 -15.88
C VAL A 50 4.93 -8.57 -15.81
N CYS A 51 4.72 -9.68 -16.53
CA CYS A 51 3.50 -10.48 -16.53
C CYS A 51 3.78 -11.93 -16.07
N GLY A 52 2.72 -12.72 -15.93
CA GLY A 52 2.84 -14.14 -15.58
C GLY A 52 2.90 -14.41 -14.07
N PRO A 53 3.43 -15.57 -13.67
CA PRO A 53 3.52 -16.02 -12.28
C PRO A 53 4.71 -15.38 -11.57
N ARG A 54 4.59 -14.08 -11.31
CA ARG A 54 5.66 -13.24 -10.74
C ARG A 54 5.08 -12.17 -9.83
N VAL A 55 5.94 -11.55 -9.04
CA VAL A 55 5.62 -10.26 -8.41
C VAL A 55 5.42 -9.23 -9.52
N ARG A 56 4.26 -8.59 -9.50
CA ARG A 56 3.86 -7.58 -10.49
C ARG A 56 4.42 -6.22 -10.11
N THR A 57 4.56 -5.33 -11.09
CA THR A 57 4.87 -3.92 -10.87
C THR A 57 4.10 -3.37 -9.68
N ILE A 58 4.79 -2.75 -8.73
CA ILE A 58 4.20 -2.22 -7.51
C ILE A 58 3.44 -0.93 -7.82
N THR A 59 2.24 -0.80 -7.28
CA THR A 59 1.43 0.41 -7.45
C THR A 59 1.40 1.20 -6.17
N ALA A 60 1.59 2.53 -6.27
CA ALA A 60 1.57 3.43 -5.13
C ALA A 60 0.84 4.74 -5.45
N CYS A 61 0.12 5.30 -4.49
CA CYS A 61 -0.40 6.64 -4.63
C CYS A 61 0.71 7.68 -4.39
N GLN A 62 0.43 8.96 -4.64
CA GLN A 62 1.43 10.04 -4.52
C GLN A 62 1.92 10.31 -3.07
N GLY A 63 1.28 9.73 -2.05
CA GLY A 63 1.72 9.82 -0.66
C GLY A 63 1.90 11.23 -0.12
N GLN A 64 2.71 11.34 0.93
CA GLN A 64 2.94 12.61 1.62
C GLN A 64 3.72 13.64 0.79
N ALA A 65 4.42 13.22 -0.24
CA ALA A 65 5.18 14.15 -1.07
C ALA A 65 4.30 15.17 -1.82
N ILE A 66 3.05 14.80 -2.13
CA ILE A 66 2.12 15.63 -2.90
C ILE A 66 0.76 15.77 -2.20
N CYS A 67 0.25 14.68 -1.61
CA CYS A 67 -1.10 14.66 -1.05
C CYS A 67 -1.12 15.16 0.40
N PRO A 68 -1.94 16.19 0.74
CA PRO A 68 -2.03 16.70 2.12
C PRO A 68 -2.57 15.68 3.13
N SER A 69 -3.28 14.63 2.65
CA SER A 69 -3.73 13.53 3.50
C SER A 69 -2.67 12.44 3.68
N GLY A 70 -1.55 12.48 2.94
CA GLY A 70 -0.50 11.49 3.02
C GLY A 70 0.11 11.40 4.43
N CYS A 71 0.36 10.18 4.88
CA CYS A 71 0.96 9.88 6.18
C CYS A 71 2.35 9.27 6.04
N ILE A 72 2.67 8.72 4.87
CA ILE A 72 3.95 8.05 4.57
C ILE A 72 4.46 8.46 3.17
N ASP A 73 5.76 8.30 2.97
CA ASP A 73 6.39 8.38 1.65
C ASP A 73 6.15 7.06 0.91
N THR A 74 5.15 7.07 0.05
CA THR A 74 4.75 5.91 -0.74
C THR A 74 5.69 5.63 -1.91
N TYR A 75 6.32 6.68 -2.45
CA TYR A 75 7.23 6.54 -3.60
C TYR A 75 8.50 5.80 -3.19
N SER A 76 9.18 6.28 -2.14
CA SER A 76 10.40 5.64 -1.65
C SER A 76 10.14 4.20 -1.19
N LEU A 77 8.99 3.95 -0.52
CA LEU A 77 8.60 2.61 -0.12
C LEU A 77 8.32 1.70 -1.32
N ALA A 78 7.61 2.21 -2.34
CA ALA A 78 7.33 1.44 -3.55
C ALA A 78 8.62 1.07 -4.30
N LYS A 79 9.54 2.03 -4.42
CA LYS A 79 10.85 1.78 -5.05
C LYS A 79 11.66 0.73 -4.30
N GLU A 80 11.73 0.81 -2.98
CA GLU A 80 12.45 -0.16 -2.15
C GLU A 80 11.86 -1.58 -2.27
N LEU A 81 10.53 -1.70 -2.29
CA LEU A 81 9.87 -2.98 -2.51
C LEU A 81 10.02 -3.49 -3.95
N ASP A 82 10.04 -2.59 -4.93
CA ASP A 82 10.27 -2.95 -6.33
C ASP A 82 11.70 -3.45 -6.52
N ASP A 83 12.71 -2.73 -6.02
CA ASP A 83 14.11 -3.14 -6.03
C ASP A 83 14.32 -4.53 -5.36
N ARG A 84 13.49 -4.86 -4.36
CA ARG A 84 13.57 -6.13 -3.62
C ARG A 84 12.87 -7.30 -4.29
N TYR A 85 11.76 -7.06 -4.97
CA TYR A 85 10.88 -8.13 -5.45
C TYR A 85 10.59 -8.08 -6.95
N PHE A 86 11.08 -7.09 -7.69
CA PHE A 86 10.78 -6.94 -9.11
C PHE A 86 10.99 -8.25 -9.87
N ALA A 87 10.00 -8.67 -10.62
CA ALA A 87 10.01 -9.86 -11.44
C ALA A 87 10.30 -11.19 -10.72
N LYS A 88 10.36 -11.21 -9.36
CA LYS A 88 10.56 -12.45 -8.60
C LYS A 88 9.55 -13.50 -9.04
N GLU A 89 10.04 -14.67 -9.46
CA GLU A 89 9.21 -15.78 -9.89
C GLU A 89 8.49 -16.40 -8.68
N LEU A 90 7.20 -16.68 -8.85
CA LEU A 90 6.31 -17.23 -7.83
C LEU A 90 5.34 -18.23 -8.48
N PRO A 91 4.70 -19.12 -7.73
CA PRO A 91 3.73 -20.07 -8.28
C PRO A 91 2.57 -19.43 -9.03
N HIS A 92 2.22 -18.19 -8.70
CA HIS A 92 1.26 -17.34 -9.42
C HIS A 92 1.56 -15.85 -9.20
N LYS A 93 0.81 -14.97 -9.90
CA LYS A 93 0.96 -13.52 -9.77
C LYS A 93 0.77 -13.07 -8.31
N PHE A 94 1.64 -12.18 -7.85
CA PHE A 94 1.56 -11.52 -6.57
C PHE A 94 1.56 -10.00 -6.76
N LYS A 95 0.68 -9.29 -6.08
CA LYS A 95 0.48 -7.85 -6.25
C LYS A 95 0.66 -7.12 -4.95
N PHE A 96 1.49 -6.08 -4.97
CA PHE A 96 1.55 -5.07 -3.93
C PHE A 96 0.71 -3.85 -4.31
N GLY A 97 0.09 -3.22 -3.31
CA GLY A 97 -0.57 -1.92 -3.47
C GLY A 97 -0.33 -1.04 -2.26
N ILE A 98 0.14 0.21 -2.48
CA ILE A 98 0.55 1.12 -1.42
C ILE A 98 -0.28 2.40 -1.47
N THR A 99 -0.95 2.74 -0.36
CA THR A 99 -1.64 4.03 -0.20
C THR A 99 -1.07 4.83 0.95
N GLY A 100 -0.97 6.13 0.78
CA GLY A 100 -0.36 7.02 1.77
C GLY A 100 -1.23 7.31 2.99
N CYS A 101 -2.53 6.94 3.01
CA CYS A 101 -3.44 7.24 4.12
C CYS A 101 -4.72 6.38 4.10
N GLN A 102 -5.58 6.58 5.10
CA GLN A 102 -6.85 5.85 5.26
C GLN A 102 -7.93 6.17 4.21
N ASN A 103 -7.75 7.18 3.35
CA ASN A 103 -8.66 7.40 2.21
C ASN A 103 -8.59 6.26 1.18
N ASN A 104 -7.49 5.49 1.19
CA ASN A 104 -7.32 4.25 0.41
C ASN A 104 -7.62 4.39 -1.09
N CYS A 105 -7.21 5.52 -1.71
CA CYS A 105 -7.56 5.86 -3.10
C CYS A 105 -7.08 4.82 -4.12
N LEU A 106 -5.97 4.12 -3.83
CA LEU A 106 -5.44 3.05 -4.67
C LEU A 106 -6.03 1.68 -4.34
N LYS A 107 -6.88 1.60 -3.30
CA LYS A 107 -7.51 0.35 -2.86
C LYS A 107 -6.47 -0.75 -2.56
N SER A 108 -5.52 -0.43 -1.68
CA SER A 108 -4.44 -1.37 -1.32
C SER A 108 -4.95 -2.73 -0.86
N GLU A 109 -6.08 -2.76 -0.15
CA GLU A 109 -6.72 -3.98 0.36
C GLU A 109 -7.27 -4.93 -0.73
N GLU A 110 -7.26 -4.53 -2.01
CA GLU A 110 -7.61 -5.38 -3.16
C GLU A 110 -6.39 -6.13 -3.73
N ASN A 111 -5.20 -5.88 -3.19
CA ASN A 111 -3.96 -6.53 -3.61
C ASN A 111 -3.62 -7.71 -2.69
N ASP A 112 -2.79 -8.63 -3.15
CA ASP A 112 -2.34 -9.79 -2.37
C ASP A 112 -1.68 -9.32 -1.07
N LEU A 113 -0.88 -8.24 -1.12
CA LEU A 113 -0.37 -7.51 0.03
C LEU A 113 -0.65 -6.01 -0.16
N GLY A 114 -1.42 -5.44 0.75
CA GLY A 114 -1.77 -4.03 0.75
C GLY A 114 -1.14 -3.28 1.92
N ILE A 115 -0.57 -2.10 1.65
CA ILE A 115 0.03 -1.24 2.66
C ILE A 115 -0.70 0.10 2.65
N LYS A 116 -1.14 0.54 3.83
CA LYS A 116 -1.71 1.88 4.03
C LYS A 116 -0.89 2.65 5.04
N GLY A 117 -0.61 3.91 4.75
CA GLY A 117 -0.04 4.82 5.73
C GLY A 117 -1.04 5.16 6.83
N GLY A 118 -0.54 5.26 8.05
CA GLY A 118 -1.31 5.64 9.22
C GLY A 118 -0.50 6.48 10.19
N ILE A 119 -1.19 7.09 11.16
CA ILE A 119 -0.59 7.85 12.24
C ILE A 119 -1.22 7.39 13.55
N LYS A 120 -0.41 6.79 14.40
CA LYS A 120 -0.76 6.52 15.79
C LYS A 120 -0.62 7.82 16.57
N VAL A 121 -1.57 8.10 17.43
CA VAL A 121 -1.64 9.33 18.20
C VAL A 121 -1.77 9.02 19.69
N ASP A 122 -1.05 9.79 20.52
CA ASP A 122 -1.20 9.76 21.99
C ASP A 122 -1.42 11.20 22.47
N TRP A 123 -2.41 11.40 23.35
CA TRP A 123 -2.83 12.71 23.80
C TRP A 123 -1.96 13.22 24.96
N ARG A 124 -1.56 14.50 24.89
CA ARG A 124 -0.85 15.23 25.95
C ARG A 124 -1.79 16.21 26.62
N GLU A 125 -2.11 15.94 27.89
CA GLU A 125 -3.00 16.75 28.71
C GLU A 125 -2.46 18.17 28.93
N SER A 126 -1.13 18.30 29.11
CA SER A 126 -0.45 19.59 29.39
C SER A 126 -0.69 20.66 28.33
N ASP A 127 -0.84 20.27 27.10
CA ASP A 127 -0.91 21.17 25.94
C ASP A 127 -2.35 21.33 25.42
N CYS A 128 -3.30 20.63 26.06
CA CYS A 128 -4.70 20.61 25.62
C CYS A 128 -5.50 21.74 26.26
N ILE A 129 -6.16 22.56 25.43
CA ILE A 129 -7.06 23.64 25.89
C ILE A 129 -8.52 23.23 25.98
N GLY A 130 -8.86 21.96 25.80
CA GLY A 130 -10.24 21.44 25.91
C GLY A 130 -11.20 21.92 24.82
N CYS A 131 -10.72 22.38 23.67
CA CYS A 131 -11.55 22.98 22.62
C CYS A 131 -12.47 22.01 21.85
N GLY A 132 -12.27 20.70 21.96
CA GLY A 132 -13.09 19.66 21.31
C GLY A 132 -12.99 19.58 19.78
N VAL A 133 -12.04 20.28 19.13
CA VAL A 133 -11.88 20.27 17.67
C VAL A 133 -11.49 18.86 17.19
N CYS A 134 -10.65 18.14 17.92
CA CYS A 134 -10.24 16.76 17.61
C CYS A 134 -11.42 15.77 17.65
N VAL A 135 -12.38 15.98 18.56
CA VAL A 135 -13.63 15.17 18.64
C VAL A 135 -14.43 15.35 17.36
N LYS A 136 -14.65 16.60 16.92
CA LYS A 136 -15.37 16.91 15.68
C LYS A 136 -14.65 16.41 14.42
N ALA A 137 -13.31 16.40 14.44
CA ALA A 137 -12.49 15.92 13.32
C ALA A 137 -12.49 14.40 13.20
N CYS A 138 -12.80 13.66 14.27
CA CYS A 138 -12.79 12.21 14.30
C CYS A 138 -14.02 11.61 13.62
N ARG A 139 -13.87 11.19 12.37
CA ARG A 139 -14.97 10.55 11.60
C ARG A 139 -15.35 9.16 12.13
N GLN A 140 -14.50 8.54 12.94
CA GLN A 140 -14.75 7.22 13.52
C GLN A 140 -15.48 7.31 14.86
N GLY A 141 -15.68 8.53 15.40
CA GLY A 141 -16.24 8.69 16.75
C GLY A 141 -15.38 8.04 17.85
N ALA A 142 -14.07 7.95 17.60
CA ALA A 142 -13.12 7.31 18.51
C ALA A 142 -12.63 8.24 19.64
N ILE A 143 -13.00 9.52 19.62
CA ILE A 143 -12.50 10.51 20.57
C ILE A 143 -13.67 11.13 21.30
N THR A 144 -13.61 11.14 22.65
CA THR A 144 -14.54 11.84 23.52
C THR A 144 -13.80 12.89 24.36
N LEU A 145 -14.51 13.92 24.76
CA LEU A 145 -14.03 14.96 25.67
C LEU A 145 -15.00 15.05 26.84
N GLU A 146 -14.57 14.67 28.02
CA GLU A 146 -15.36 14.70 29.27
C GLU A 146 -14.53 15.38 30.35
N ASP A 147 -15.10 16.34 31.05
CA ASP A 147 -14.45 17.10 32.13
C ASP A 147 -13.05 17.67 31.75
N GLY A 148 -12.91 18.11 30.50
CA GLY A 148 -11.64 18.64 29.96
C GLY A 148 -10.61 17.59 29.57
N LYS A 149 -10.91 16.30 29.73
CA LYS A 149 -10.02 15.20 29.37
C LYS A 149 -10.44 14.51 28.09
N ILE A 150 -9.44 14.23 27.24
CA ILE A 150 -9.63 13.46 26.01
C ILE A 150 -9.48 11.97 26.32
N SER A 151 -10.42 11.18 25.82
CA SER A 151 -10.30 9.72 25.78
C SER A 151 -10.34 9.23 24.33
N VAL A 152 -9.48 8.26 24.00
CA VAL A 152 -9.40 7.66 22.65
C VAL A 152 -9.76 6.19 22.73
N ASP A 153 -10.87 5.83 22.12
CA ASP A 153 -11.24 4.43 21.90
C ASP A 153 -10.38 3.81 20.80
N LYS A 154 -9.35 3.07 21.22
CA LYS A 154 -8.38 2.43 20.30
C LYS A 154 -9.04 1.39 19.37
N SER A 155 -10.19 0.83 19.76
CA SER A 155 -10.91 -0.15 18.94
C SER A 155 -11.60 0.48 17.73
N LYS A 156 -11.98 1.76 17.82
CA LYS A 156 -12.59 2.54 16.74
C LYS A 156 -11.57 3.33 15.94
N CYS A 157 -10.37 3.56 16.49
CA CYS A 157 -9.35 4.36 15.83
C CYS A 157 -8.80 3.63 14.61
N ASN A 158 -8.86 4.28 13.43
CA ASN A 158 -8.30 3.76 12.18
C ASN A 158 -6.95 4.40 11.81
N PHE A 159 -6.29 5.07 12.73
CA PHE A 159 -4.97 5.69 12.55
C PHE A 159 -4.91 6.75 11.45
N CYS A 160 -5.99 7.50 11.21
CA CYS A 160 -6.02 8.50 10.12
C CYS A 160 -5.33 9.83 10.47
N GLY A 161 -4.98 10.08 11.74
CA GLY A 161 -4.27 11.27 12.18
C GLY A 161 -5.05 12.60 12.08
N ARG A 162 -6.36 12.58 11.81
CA ARG A 162 -7.15 13.82 11.65
C ARG A 162 -7.24 14.65 12.94
N CYS A 163 -7.24 13.99 14.09
CA CYS A 163 -7.30 14.64 15.40
C CYS A 163 -6.07 15.53 15.63
N TYR A 164 -4.87 15.02 15.35
CA TYR A 164 -3.66 15.81 15.52
C TYR A 164 -3.57 16.95 14.50
N LYS A 165 -3.91 16.67 13.21
CA LYS A 165 -3.89 17.69 12.14
C LYS A 165 -4.85 18.84 12.39
N ALA A 166 -5.93 18.61 13.13
CA ALA A 166 -6.93 19.61 13.46
C ALA A 166 -6.67 20.32 14.80
N CYS A 167 -5.68 19.86 15.60
CA CYS A 167 -5.40 20.41 16.91
C CYS A 167 -4.68 21.77 16.79
N PRO A 168 -5.22 22.86 17.38
CA PRO A 168 -4.60 24.18 17.27
C PRO A 168 -3.39 24.36 18.21
N THR A 169 -3.23 23.48 19.21
CA THR A 169 -2.17 23.56 20.22
C THR A 169 -1.17 22.41 20.14
N ASP A 170 -1.27 21.58 19.11
CA ASP A 170 -0.38 20.44 18.90
C ASP A 170 -0.31 19.46 20.11
N ALA A 171 -1.44 19.26 20.80
CA ALA A 171 -1.54 18.45 22.00
C ALA A 171 -1.55 16.92 21.70
N TRP A 172 -0.85 16.46 20.67
CA TRP A 172 -0.80 15.06 20.26
C TRP A 172 0.61 14.63 19.91
N ASP A 173 1.12 13.61 20.56
CA ASP A 173 2.29 12.88 20.06
C ASP A 173 1.88 11.98 18.92
N THR A 174 2.74 11.87 17.91
CA THR A 174 2.42 11.14 16.68
C THR A 174 3.53 10.18 16.28
N VAL A 175 3.15 8.97 15.87
CA VAL A 175 4.05 8.00 15.23
C VAL A 175 3.48 7.65 13.88
N HIS A 176 4.25 7.92 12.82
CA HIS A 176 3.92 7.53 11.45
C HIS A 176 4.25 6.05 11.25
N GLY A 177 3.41 5.32 10.55
CA GLY A 177 3.61 3.89 10.33
C GLY A 177 2.65 3.30 9.32
N TYR A 178 2.47 2.00 9.39
CA TYR A 178 1.86 1.22 8.33
C TYR A 178 0.75 0.32 8.86
N ILE A 179 -0.27 0.12 8.05
CA ILE A 179 -1.32 -0.87 8.26
C ILE A 179 -1.25 -1.83 7.08
N VAL A 180 -0.94 -3.09 7.37
CA VAL A 180 -0.71 -4.12 6.36
C VAL A 180 -1.89 -5.06 6.29
N SER A 181 -2.36 -5.31 5.07
CA SER A 181 -3.45 -6.24 4.77
C SER A 181 -3.00 -7.34 3.82
N PHE A 182 -3.50 -8.54 4.00
CA PHE A 182 -3.10 -9.75 3.29
C PHE A 182 -4.29 -10.44 2.63
N GLY A 183 -4.06 -11.08 1.49
CA GLY A 183 -5.04 -11.91 0.83
C GLY A 183 -6.14 -11.13 0.10
N GLY A 184 -5.88 -9.88 -0.26
CA GLY A 184 -6.78 -9.11 -1.10
C GLY A 184 -6.91 -9.72 -2.51
N LEU A 185 -8.10 -9.68 -3.05
CA LEU A 185 -8.43 -10.21 -4.37
C LEU A 185 -9.54 -9.37 -5.02
N PHE A 186 -9.29 -8.91 -6.23
CA PHE A 186 -10.29 -8.20 -7.02
C PHE A 186 -10.25 -8.66 -8.48
N GLY A 187 -11.39 -9.19 -8.94
CA GLY A 187 -11.57 -9.76 -10.27
C GLY A 187 -12.83 -10.62 -10.32
N ASN A 188 -12.75 -11.84 -10.83
CA ASN A 188 -13.88 -12.78 -10.83
C ASN A 188 -14.36 -13.14 -9.42
N SER A 189 -13.46 -13.07 -8.45
CA SER A 189 -13.78 -13.19 -7.02
C SER A 189 -13.29 -11.93 -6.33
N ILE A 190 -14.01 -11.49 -5.31
CA ILE A 190 -13.68 -10.29 -4.53
C ILE A 190 -13.43 -10.73 -3.09
N ASN A 191 -12.28 -10.35 -2.55
CA ASN A 191 -11.96 -10.48 -1.15
C ASN A 191 -11.19 -9.25 -0.68
N LYS A 192 -11.62 -8.67 0.41
CA LYS A 192 -10.89 -7.60 1.08
C LYS A 192 -9.75 -8.20 1.88
N GLY A 193 -8.54 -7.71 1.69
CA GLY A 193 -7.39 -8.11 2.49
C GLY A 193 -7.61 -7.83 3.98
N GLU A 194 -7.15 -8.74 4.81
CA GLU A 194 -7.31 -8.69 6.27
C GLU A 194 -6.03 -8.28 6.96
N THR A 195 -6.17 -7.54 8.05
CA THR A 195 -5.03 -7.05 8.86
C THR A 195 -4.81 -7.98 10.04
N ILE A 196 -3.55 -8.40 10.26
CA ILE A 196 -3.13 -9.25 11.39
C ILE A 196 -2.59 -8.36 12.50
N ILE A 197 -1.70 -7.44 12.16
CA ILE A 197 -1.08 -6.50 13.10
C ILE A 197 -1.76 -5.15 12.90
N PRO A 198 -2.42 -4.57 13.91
CA PRO A 198 -3.19 -3.33 13.77
C PRO A 198 -2.38 -2.15 13.27
N PHE A 199 -1.10 -2.05 13.68
CA PHE A 199 -0.22 -0.95 13.30
C PHE A 199 1.25 -1.37 13.38
N VAL A 200 2.02 -1.10 12.34
CA VAL A 200 3.46 -1.36 12.23
C VAL A 200 4.19 -0.02 12.24
N GLU A 201 4.97 0.25 13.28
CA GLU A 201 5.65 1.54 13.47
C GLU A 201 6.95 1.63 12.68
N ASP A 202 7.64 0.51 12.50
CA ASP A 202 8.98 0.43 11.94
C ASP A 202 8.96 -0.10 10.49
N LYS A 203 9.72 0.58 9.63
CA LYS A 203 9.89 0.16 8.22
C LYS A 203 10.63 -1.16 8.10
N GLU A 204 11.62 -1.43 8.94
CA GLU A 204 12.34 -2.71 8.91
C GLU A 204 11.42 -3.88 9.25
N LYS A 205 10.56 -3.70 10.26
CA LYS A 205 9.52 -4.67 10.60
C LYS A 205 8.52 -4.86 9.46
N LEU A 206 8.14 -3.77 8.77
CA LEU A 206 7.30 -3.87 7.58
C LEU A 206 7.96 -4.74 6.50
N LEU A 207 9.24 -4.53 6.22
CA LEU A 207 9.96 -5.31 5.20
C LEU A 207 10.06 -6.79 5.59
N LYS A 208 10.33 -7.11 6.87
CA LYS A 208 10.31 -8.49 7.36
C LYS A 208 8.94 -9.16 7.19
N ILE A 209 7.87 -8.43 7.45
CA ILE A 209 6.49 -8.89 7.21
C ILE A 209 6.25 -9.17 5.72
N CYS A 210 6.73 -8.29 4.84
CA CYS A 210 6.61 -8.47 3.39
C CYS A 210 7.39 -9.72 2.93
N ASP A 211 8.62 -9.92 3.43
CA ASP A 211 9.41 -11.12 3.16
C ASP A 211 8.68 -12.39 3.63
N ALA A 212 8.18 -12.38 4.85
CA ALA A 212 7.46 -13.52 5.39
C ALA A 212 6.23 -13.89 4.55
N ALA A 213 5.48 -12.90 4.08
CA ALA A 213 4.30 -13.11 3.24
C ALA A 213 4.66 -13.67 1.85
N VAL A 214 5.69 -13.11 1.20
CA VAL A 214 6.17 -13.57 -0.11
C VAL A 214 6.75 -14.98 -0.02
N ASN A 215 7.58 -15.25 0.99
CA ASN A 215 8.17 -16.57 1.20
C ASN A 215 7.10 -17.62 1.54
N PHE A 216 6.12 -17.27 2.38
CA PHE A 216 4.99 -18.17 2.67
C PHE A 216 4.24 -18.55 1.38
N PHE A 217 4.03 -17.60 0.48
CA PHE A 217 3.38 -17.86 -0.79
C PHE A 217 4.25 -18.73 -1.72
N GLU A 218 5.54 -18.44 -1.81
CA GLU A 218 6.50 -19.20 -2.61
C GLU A 218 6.58 -20.68 -2.17
N GLU A 219 6.65 -20.91 -0.86
CA GLU A 219 6.80 -22.25 -0.27
C GLU A 219 5.53 -23.10 -0.34
N ASN A 220 4.36 -22.46 -0.27
CA ASN A 220 3.10 -23.19 -0.04
C ASN A 220 2.14 -23.16 -1.22
N ALA A 221 2.24 -22.20 -2.14
CA ALA A 221 1.25 -22.07 -3.21
C ALA A 221 1.40 -23.18 -4.28
N LYS A 222 0.28 -23.63 -4.79
CA LYS A 222 0.23 -24.52 -5.96
C LYS A 222 0.33 -23.66 -7.24
N PRO A 223 0.76 -24.25 -8.37
CA PRO A 223 0.73 -23.57 -9.66
C PRO A 223 -0.67 -22.99 -9.95
N SER A 224 -0.70 -21.72 -10.37
CA SER A 224 -1.93 -20.96 -10.65
C SER A 224 -2.84 -20.65 -9.45
N GLU A 225 -2.42 -20.92 -8.23
CA GLU A 225 -3.16 -20.59 -7.01
C GLU A 225 -2.90 -19.15 -6.56
N ARG A 226 -3.96 -18.39 -6.23
CA ARG A 226 -3.82 -17.04 -5.70
C ARG A 226 -3.47 -17.06 -4.21
N PHE A 227 -2.77 -16.06 -3.73
CA PHE A 227 -2.31 -15.93 -2.35
C PHE A 227 -3.42 -16.12 -1.31
N LYS A 228 -4.60 -15.52 -1.51
CA LYS A 228 -5.76 -15.72 -0.63
C LYS A 228 -6.12 -17.21 -0.49
N PHE A 229 -6.19 -17.94 -1.59
CA PHE A 229 -6.55 -19.36 -1.56
C PHE A 229 -5.44 -20.22 -0.97
N THR A 230 -4.18 -19.81 -1.11
CA THR A 230 -3.05 -20.47 -0.42
C THR A 230 -3.20 -20.34 1.09
N ILE A 231 -3.49 -19.12 1.59
CA ILE A 231 -3.74 -18.89 3.02
C ILE A 231 -4.90 -19.77 3.53
N ASP A 232 -6.01 -19.78 2.81
CA ASP A 232 -7.20 -20.58 3.21
C ASP A 232 -6.91 -22.08 3.26
N ARG A 233 -6.16 -22.58 2.28
CA ARG A 233 -5.84 -24.03 2.18
C ARG A 233 -4.80 -24.48 3.21
N VAL A 234 -3.77 -23.67 3.44
CA VAL A 234 -2.69 -24.01 4.38
C VAL A 234 -3.14 -23.83 5.83
N GLY A 235 -4.04 -22.87 6.05
CA GLY A 235 -4.58 -22.48 7.33
C GLY A 235 -4.16 -21.08 7.73
N ARG A 236 -5.16 -20.28 8.06
CA ARG A 236 -4.98 -18.88 8.45
C ARG A 236 -4.07 -18.75 9.68
N GLU A 237 -4.27 -19.58 10.68
CA GLU A 237 -3.49 -19.57 11.93
C GLU A 237 -1.98 -19.71 11.66
N LYS A 238 -1.59 -20.63 10.79
CA LYS A 238 -0.18 -20.82 10.41
C LYS A 238 0.42 -19.60 9.70
N PHE A 239 -0.40 -18.94 8.87
CA PHE A 239 0.03 -17.70 8.21
C PHE A 239 0.19 -16.57 9.22
N GLU A 240 -0.77 -16.41 10.15
CA GLU A 240 -0.72 -15.40 11.22
C GLU A 240 0.50 -15.61 12.12
N GLU A 241 0.78 -16.85 12.54
CA GLU A 241 1.98 -17.20 13.31
C GLU A 241 3.26 -16.75 12.59
N LYS A 242 3.38 -17.06 11.28
CA LYS A 242 4.54 -16.67 10.47
C LYS A 242 4.74 -15.15 10.38
N ILE A 243 3.64 -14.41 10.23
CA ILE A 243 3.68 -12.94 10.20
C ILE A 243 4.05 -12.37 11.58
N LEU A 244 3.51 -12.92 12.67
CA LEU A 244 3.83 -12.49 14.03
C LEU A 244 5.28 -12.80 14.41
N GLU A 245 5.82 -13.94 14.02
CA GLU A 245 7.24 -14.27 14.16
C GLU A 245 8.12 -13.21 13.47
N ALA A 246 7.82 -12.88 12.22
CA ALA A 246 8.57 -11.87 11.45
C ALA A 246 8.47 -10.46 12.05
N TYR A 247 7.34 -10.13 12.67
CA TYR A 247 7.14 -8.85 13.35
C TYR A 247 7.93 -8.72 14.66
N ASN A 248 8.06 -9.83 15.41
CA ASN A 248 8.67 -9.84 16.74
C ASN A 248 10.20 -10.08 16.71
N GLY A 249 10.69 -10.67 15.64
CA GLY A 249 12.13 -10.94 15.41
C GLY A 249 12.82 -9.76 14.74
#